data_7825e812e35ade37e79205d0192d4bdf
#
_entry.id   7825e812e35ade37e79205d0192d4bdf
#
_cell.length_a   1.000
_cell.length_b   1.000
_cell.length_c   1.000
_cell.angle_alpha   90.00
_cell.angle_beta   90.00
_cell.angle_gamma   90.00
#
_symmetry.space_group_name_H-M   'P 1'
#
loop_
_entity.id
_entity.type
_entity.pdbx_description
1 polymer ?
#
loop_
_entity_poly.entity_id
_entity_poly.type
_entity_poly.pdbx_seq_one_letter_code
_entity_poly.pdbx_strand_id
1 'polypeptide(L)'
;VIGSSGHGKSVMMKCMVGLLNPSSGNVFYDDRDFTNLEYSKLREVRKEIGMLFQGTALFDSLTVEENVEFTLNMFTDMTKAERRDRVDFCLEQVDMAGINSKFPAEISGGMKKRVGIARAIALDIKYLFCDEPNSGLDPVTSRLIDELLKQITEEFNITTIINTHDMKTVFDIGDDVIFIHKGSNEWSGKVKDIK
;
A
#
# COMPACT_ATOMS: atom_id res chain seq x y z
N VAL A 1 -7.43 -9.05 3.19
CA VAL A 1 -7.50 -10.36 2.52
C VAL A 1 -6.60 -11.34 3.26
N ILE A 2 -7.11 -12.50 3.62
CA ILE A 2 -6.39 -13.53 4.36
C ILE A 2 -6.28 -14.85 3.58
N GLY A 3 -5.34 -15.69 4.01
CA GLY A 3 -5.10 -17.01 3.45
C GLY A 3 -3.64 -17.41 3.55
N SER A 4 -3.35 -18.71 3.44
CA SER A 4 -1.98 -19.22 3.51
C SER A 4 -1.10 -18.69 2.38
N SER A 5 0.23 -18.77 2.56
CA SER A 5 1.18 -18.43 1.50
C SER A 5 0.94 -19.30 0.25
N GLY A 6 1.07 -18.72 -0.93
CA GLY A 6 0.85 -19.42 -2.21
C GLY A 6 -0.62 -19.56 -2.64
N HIS A 7 -1.59 -19.12 -1.85
CA HIS A 7 -3.03 -19.26 -2.19
C HIS A 7 -3.59 -18.18 -3.14
N GLY A 8 -2.75 -17.29 -3.68
CA GLY A 8 -3.15 -16.36 -4.74
C GLY A 8 -3.40 -14.92 -4.30
N LYS A 9 -3.29 -14.57 -2.99
CA LYS A 9 -3.53 -13.21 -2.48
C LYS A 9 -2.76 -12.12 -3.25
N SER A 10 -1.43 -12.25 -3.35
CA SER A 10 -0.58 -11.27 -4.05
C SER A 10 -0.83 -11.24 -5.56
N VAL A 11 -1.22 -12.36 -6.16
CA VAL A 11 -1.61 -12.40 -7.59
C VAL A 11 -2.90 -11.60 -7.81
N MET A 12 -3.91 -11.83 -6.97
CA MET A 12 -5.15 -11.07 -7.00
C MET A 12 -4.88 -9.56 -6.83
N MET A 13 -4.10 -9.18 -5.81
CA MET A 13 -3.74 -7.78 -5.59
C MET A 13 -3.01 -7.17 -6.79
N LYS A 14 -2.07 -7.89 -7.41
CA LYS A 14 -1.38 -7.44 -8.62
C LYS A 14 -2.33 -7.24 -9.81
N CYS A 15 -3.37 -8.05 -9.93
CA CYS A 15 -4.43 -7.83 -10.91
C CYS A 15 -5.23 -6.57 -10.58
N MET A 16 -5.58 -6.37 -9.30
CA MET A 16 -6.33 -5.18 -8.87
C MET A 16 -5.59 -3.87 -9.17
N VAL A 17 -4.29 -3.81 -8.94
CA VAL A 17 -3.48 -2.60 -9.22
C VAL A 17 -2.95 -2.53 -10.67
N GLY A 18 -3.30 -3.49 -11.53
CA GLY A 18 -2.93 -3.50 -12.94
C GLY A 18 -1.46 -3.81 -13.22
N LEU A 19 -0.79 -4.54 -12.33
CA LEU A 19 0.54 -5.12 -12.55
C LEU A 19 0.47 -6.45 -13.29
N LEU A 20 -0.68 -7.13 -13.23
CA LEU A 20 -0.99 -8.33 -13.99
C LEU A 20 -2.37 -8.16 -14.62
N ASN A 21 -2.54 -8.63 -15.85
CA ASN A 21 -3.87 -8.72 -16.46
C ASN A 21 -4.56 -10.00 -15.99
N PRO A 22 -5.82 -9.94 -15.52
CA PRO A 22 -6.57 -11.15 -15.21
C PRO A 22 -6.86 -11.95 -16.49
N SER A 23 -6.81 -13.28 -16.40
CA SER A 23 -7.13 -14.16 -17.54
C SER A 23 -8.64 -14.12 -17.87
N SER A 24 -9.47 -13.75 -16.91
CA SER A 24 -10.93 -13.57 -17.05
C SER A 24 -11.44 -12.70 -15.92
N GLY A 25 -12.63 -12.10 -16.11
CA GLY A 25 -13.22 -11.17 -15.16
C GLY A 25 -12.63 -9.75 -15.28
N ASN A 26 -13.19 -8.84 -14.51
CA ASN A 26 -12.85 -7.43 -14.57
C ASN A 26 -12.57 -6.87 -13.18
N VAL A 27 -11.74 -5.83 -13.13
CA VAL A 27 -11.50 -5.01 -11.93
C VAL A 27 -12.22 -3.68 -12.10
N PHE A 28 -12.99 -3.30 -11.11
CA PHE A 28 -13.70 -2.03 -11.10
C PHE A 28 -13.20 -1.13 -9.97
N TYR A 29 -13.01 0.14 -10.27
CA TYR A 29 -12.82 1.21 -9.31
C TYR A 29 -14.01 2.16 -9.43
N ASP A 30 -14.90 2.14 -8.43
CA ASP A 30 -16.24 2.69 -8.55
C ASP A 30 -16.94 2.11 -9.80
N ASP A 31 -17.43 2.95 -10.70
CA ASP A 31 -18.08 2.53 -11.96
C ASP A 31 -17.10 2.38 -13.14
N ARG A 32 -15.79 2.50 -12.90
CA ARG A 32 -14.76 2.46 -13.94
C ARG A 32 -14.21 1.04 -14.11
N ASP A 33 -14.45 0.41 -15.25
CA ASP A 33 -13.86 -0.89 -15.62
C ASP A 33 -12.35 -0.74 -15.91
N PHE A 34 -11.54 -0.83 -14.87
CA PHE A 34 -10.09 -0.66 -14.93
C PHE A 34 -9.39 -1.62 -15.90
N THR A 35 -9.94 -2.83 -16.06
CA THR A 35 -9.35 -3.86 -16.93
C THR A 35 -9.40 -3.45 -18.40
N ASN A 36 -10.43 -2.71 -18.81
CA ASN A 36 -10.69 -2.33 -20.20
C ASN A 36 -10.47 -0.83 -20.47
N LEU A 37 -9.88 -0.08 -19.54
CA LEU A 37 -9.59 1.33 -19.74
C LEU A 37 -8.52 1.56 -20.82
N GLU A 38 -8.71 2.61 -21.60
CA GLU A 38 -7.65 3.16 -22.45
C GLU A 38 -6.48 3.69 -21.58
N TYR A 39 -5.28 3.67 -22.14
CA TYR A 39 -4.05 4.01 -21.43
C TYR A 39 -4.08 5.35 -20.70
N SER A 40 -4.67 6.38 -21.32
CA SER A 40 -4.81 7.71 -20.71
C SER A 40 -5.66 7.68 -19.43
N LYS A 41 -6.82 7.03 -19.50
CA LYS A 41 -7.73 6.86 -18.36
C LYS A 41 -7.16 5.92 -17.30
N LEU A 42 -6.45 4.88 -17.72
CA LEU A 42 -5.73 3.97 -16.82
C LEU A 42 -4.69 4.72 -15.98
N ARG A 43 -3.96 5.67 -16.59
CA ARG A 43 -3.00 6.51 -15.87
C ARG A 43 -3.67 7.35 -14.77
N GLU A 44 -4.86 7.90 -15.03
CA GLU A 44 -5.58 8.68 -14.03
C GLU A 44 -6.03 7.81 -12.84
N VAL A 45 -6.55 6.60 -13.10
CA VAL A 45 -6.90 5.69 -12.00
C VAL A 45 -5.67 5.28 -11.18
N ARG A 46 -4.51 5.07 -11.84
CA ARG A 46 -3.26 4.74 -11.14
C ARG A 46 -2.76 5.84 -10.20
N LYS A 47 -3.08 7.11 -10.45
CA LYS A 47 -2.78 8.20 -9.52
C LYS A 47 -3.55 8.09 -8.20
N GLU A 48 -4.72 7.44 -8.25
CA GLU A 48 -5.57 7.23 -7.07
C GLU A 48 -5.16 6.00 -6.25
N ILE A 49 -4.14 5.24 -6.69
CA ILE A 49 -3.70 3.98 -6.08
C ILE A 49 -2.31 4.13 -5.47
N GLY A 50 -2.22 3.91 -4.16
CA GLY A 50 -0.96 3.70 -3.46
C GLY A 50 -0.68 2.21 -3.28
N MET A 51 0.60 1.81 -3.30
CA MET A 51 0.97 0.41 -3.05
C MET A 51 2.20 0.29 -2.17
N LEU A 52 2.07 -0.49 -1.11
CA LEU A 52 3.16 -0.99 -0.27
C LEU A 52 3.42 -2.45 -0.60
N PHE A 53 4.57 -2.73 -1.19
CA PHE A 53 5.02 -4.08 -1.52
C PHE A 53 5.60 -4.80 -0.29
N GLN A 54 5.56 -6.12 -0.28
CA GLN A 54 6.10 -6.95 0.80
C GLN A 54 7.55 -6.59 1.15
N GLY A 55 8.43 -6.41 0.15
CA GLY A 55 9.83 -5.98 0.30
C GLY A 55 10.05 -4.47 0.32
N THR A 56 8.99 -3.66 0.49
CA THR A 56 8.98 -2.18 0.36
C THR A 56 9.30 -1.65 -1.04
N ALA A 57 10.13 -2.35 -1.81
CA ALA A 57 10.60 -1.96 -3.15
C ALA A 57 11.14 -0.52 -3.20
N LEU A 58 11.86 -0.10 -2.16
CA LEU A 58 12.62 1.15 -2.20
C LEU A 58 13.81 1.00 -3.15
N PHE A 59 14.12 2.07 -3.84
CA PHE A 59 15.32 2.14 -4.68
C PHE A 59 16.54 2.37 -3.79
N ASP A 60 17.44 1.41 -3.70
CA ASP A 60 18.61 1.46 -2.83
C ASP A 60 19.60 2.58 -3.21
N SER A 61 19.58 3.00 -4.49
CA SER A 61 20.42 4.09 -5.01
C SER A 61 19.84 5.49 -4.78
N LEU A 62 18.62 5.60 -4.26
CA LEU A 62 17.94 6.85 -3.97
C LEU A 62 17.85 7.09 -2.48
N THR A 63 17.91 8.34 -2.07
CA THR A 63 17.65 8.76 -0.69
C THR A 63 16.18 8.52 -0.31
N VAL A 64 15.85 8.68 0.97
CA VAL A 64 14.48 8.63 1.48
C VAL A 64 13.60 9.67 0.77
N GLU A 65 14.07 10.93 0.68
CA GLU A 65 13.38 12.01 -0.04
C GLU A 65 13.11 11.61 -1.50
N GLU A 66 14.13 11.18 -2.22
CA GLU A 66 14.01 10.79 -3.65
C GLU A 66 13.09 9.58 -3.86
N ASN A 67 13.08 8.63 -2.92
CA ASN A 67 12.15 7.49 -2.96
C ASN A 67 10.69 7.94 -2.84
N VAL A 68 10.38 8.88 -1.95
CA VAL A 68 9.01 9.41 -1.78
C VAL A 68 8.66 10.34 -2.94
N GLU A 69 9.59 11.20 -3.38
CA GLU A 69 9.40 12.13 -4.50
C GLU A 69 9.17 11.42 -5.85
N PHE A 70 9.64 10.17 -5.99
CA PHE A 70 9.60 9.43 -7.25
C PHE A 70 8.21 9.41 -7.91
N THR A 71 7.17 9.15 -7.13
CA THR A 71 5.78 9.12 -7.64
C THR A 71 5.29 10.52 -8.03
N LEU A 72 5.67 11.54 -7.29
CA LEU A 72 5.33 12.94 -7.61
C LEU A 72 5.95 13.37 -8.93
N ASN A 73 7.22 13.02 -9.16
CA ASN A 73 7.93 13.29 -10.42
C ASN A 73 7.27 12.63 -11.64
N MET A 74 6.68 11.44 -11.46
CA MET A 74 6.05 10.70 -12.56
C MET A 74 4.63 11.16 -12.89
N PHE A 75 3.89 11.66 -11.90
CA PHE A 75 2.45 11.82 -12.01
C PHE A 75 1.94 13.25 -11.80
N THR A 76 2.80 14.18 -11.43
CA THR A 76 2.43 15.59 -11.18
C THR A 76 3.30 16.57 -11.93
N ASP A 77 2.79 17.80 -12.09
CA ASP A 77 3.53 18.94 -12.64
C ASP A 77 4.03 19.87 -11.52
N MET A 78 4.10 19.40 -10.28
CA MET A 78 4.59 20.15 -9.12
C MET A 78 6.00 20.66 -9.35
N THR A 79 6.26 21.88 -8.88
CA THR A 79 7.63 22.43 -8.80
C THR A 79 8.47 21.64 -7.80
N LYS A 80 9.79 21.79 -7.86
CA LYS A 80 10.69 21.14 -6.92
C LYS A 80 10.39 21.52 -5.45
N ALA A 81 10.01 22.76 -5.20
CA ALA A 81 9.65 23.22 -3.86
C ALA A 81 8.38 22.54 -3.35
N GLU A 82 7.30 22.52 -4.17
CA GLU A 82 6.05 21.86 -3.83
C GLU A 82 6.22 20.34 -3.59
N ARG A 83 7.06 19.67 -4.40
CA ARG A 83 7.34 18.24 -4.18
C ARG A 83 8.07 18.03 -2.86
N ARG A 84 9.03 18.87 -2.51
CA ARG A 84 9.75 18.79 -1.24
C ARG A 84 8.81 18.97 -0.05
N ASP A 85 7.97 20.00 -0.08
CA ASP A 85 6.97 20.23 0.97
C ASP A 85 6.03 19.03 1.11
N ARG A 86 5.61 18.42 -0.01
CA ARG A 86 4.78 17.22 0.01
C ARG A 86 5.53 16.00 0.56
N VAL A 87 6.80 15.82 0.22
CA VAL A 87 7.66 14.75 0.77
C VAL A 87 7.79 14.90 2.28
N ASP A 88 8.13 16.11 2.75
CA ASP A 88 8.27 16.39 4.17
C ASP A 88 6.97 16.09 4.92
N PHE A 89 5.84 16.55 4.40
CA PHE A 89 4.52 16.20 4.92
C PHE A 89 4.31 14.67 5.01
N CYS A 90 4.57 13.92 3.93
CA CYS A 90 4.39 12.47 3.94
C CYS A 90 5.31 11.76 4.92
N LEU A 91 6.54 12.23 5.09
CA LEU A 91 7.48 11.69 6.07
C LEU A 91 7.05 11.99 7.52
N GLU A 92 6.47 13.16 7.78
CA GLU A 92 5.87 13.49 9.07
C GLU A 92 4.72 12.55 9.41
N GLN A 93 3.83 12.25 8.45
CA GLN A 93 2.68 11.34 8.66
C GLN A 93 3.09 9.92 9.08
N VAL A 94 4.31 9.53 8.80
CA VAL A 94 4.84 8.19 9.13
C VAL A 94 5.92 8.21 10.23
N ASP A 95 6.07 9.32 10.98
CA ASP A 95 7.10 9.55 12.00
C ASP A 95 8.54 9.39 11.47
N MET A 96 8.80 9.86 10.26
CA MET A 96 10.10 9.80 9.59
C MET A 96 10.66 11.17 9.23
N ALA A 97 10.24 12.22 9.92
CA ALA A 97 10.77 13.58 9.71
C ALA A 97 12.30 13.64 9.93
N GLY A 98 12.98 14.41 9.10
CA GLY A 98 14.41 14.71 9.26
C GLY A 98 15.37 13.63 8.79
N ILE A 99 14.90 12.56 8.13
CA ILE A 99 15.77 11.51 7.57
C ILE A 99 15.88 11.57 6.04
N ASN A 100 15.49 12.68 5.44
CA ASN A 100 15.39 12.87 3.99
C ASN A 100 16.63 12.43 3.21
N SER A 101 17.82 12.76 3.70
CA SER A 101 19.10 12.48 3.04
C SER A 101 19.65 11.08 3.26
N LYS A 102 19.01 10.26 4.11
CA LYS A 102 19.47 8.88 4.35
C LYS A 102 19.13 7.97 3.18
N PHE A 103 19.95 6.95 3.00
CA PHE A 103 19.68 5.87 2.05
C PHE A 103 18.97 4.69 2.74
N PRO A 104 18.25 3.84 1.97
CA PRO A 104 17.61 2.65 2.54
C PRO A 104 18.55 1.76 3.35
N ALA A 105 19.82 1.66 2.98
CA ALA A 105 20.81 0.88 3.72
C ALA A 105 21.11 1.42 5.14
N GLU A 106 20.79 2.69 5.42
CA GLU A 106 21.07 3.36 6.70
C GLU A 106 19.90 3.34 7.68
N ILE A 107 18.78 2.72 7.29
CA ILE A 107 17.55 2.69 8.10
C ILE A 107 17.09 1.26 8.37
N SER A 108 16.39 1.06 9.50
CA SER A 108 15.88 -0.25 9.90
C SER A 108 14.78 -0.78 8.98
N GLY A 109 14.44 -2.07 9.09
CA GLY A 109 13.34 -2.69 8.34
C GLY A 109 11.99 -2.01 8.59
N GLY A 110 11.67 -1.68 9.83
CA GLY A 110 10.46 -0.93 10.18
C GLY A 110 10.44 0.48 9.59
N MET A 111 11.59 1.19 9.62
CA MET A 111 11.71 2.50 8.97
C MET A 111 11.53 2.39 7.45
N LYS A 112 12.08 1.36 6.80
CA LYS A 112 11.84 1.11 5.36
C LYS A 112 10.36 0.95 5.05
N LYS A 113 9.60 0.25 5.91
CA LYS A 113 8.14 0.10 5.75
C LYS A 113 7.44 1.45 5.85
N ARG A 114 7.78 2.28 6.84
CA ARG A 114 7.25 3.63 7.01
C ARG A 114 7.53 4.52 5.78
N VAL A 115 8.75 4.52 5.28
CA VAL A 115 9.11 5.25 4.04
C VAL A 115 8.34 4.70 2.83
N GLY A 116 8.15 3.38 2.74
CA GLY A 116 7.31 2.76 1.71
C GLY A 116 5.85 3.22 1.76
N ILE A 117 5.29 3.41 2.97
CA ILE A 117 3.95 3.97 3.18
C ILE A 117 3.94 5.46 2.78
N ALA A 118 4.93 6.26 3.20
CA ALA A 118 5.05 7.67 2.80
C ALA A 118 5.06 7.83 1.27
N ARG A 119 5.83 6.99 0.56
CA ARG A 119 5.83 6.95 -0.91
C ARG A 119 4.46 6.58 -1.49
N ALA A 120 3.76 5.65 -0.87
CA ALA A 120 2.45 5.20 -1.35
C ALA A 120 1.37 6.30 -1.22
N ILE A 121 1.47 7.16 -0.18
CA ILE A 121 0.52 8.26 0.05
C ILE A 121 0.99 9.61 -0.51
N ALA A 122 2.09 9.64 -1.26
CA ALA A 122 2.64 10.89 -1.79
C ALA A 122 1.66 11.59 -2.77
N LEU A 123 0.91 10.82 -3.54
CA LEU A 123 -0.22 11.31 -4.33
C LEU A 123 -1.50 11.38 -3.48
N ASP A 124 -2.52 12.06 -3.98
CA ASP A 124 -3.86 12.07 -3.37
C ASP A 124 -4.59 10.78 -3.72
N ILE A 125 -4.24 9.71 -3.03
CA ILE A 125 -4.77 8.37 -3.28
C ILE A 125 -6.16 8.21 -2.67
N LYS A 126 -6.97 7.33 -3.27
CA LYS A 126 -8.25 6.86 -2.74
C LYS A 126 -8.15 5.42 -2.23
N TYR A 127 -7.19 4.67 -2.76
CA TYR A 127 -7.02 3.23 -2.49
C TYR A 127 -5.57 2.95 -2.12
N LEU A 128 -5.36 2.33 -0.97
CA LEU A 128 -4.03 1.87 -0.52
C LEU A 128 -4.00 0.34 -0.50
N PHE A 129 -3.07 -0.24 -1.21
CA PHE A 129 -2.84 -1.69 -1.24
C PHE A 129 -1.56 -2.04 -0.50
N CYS A 130 -1.65 -2.95 0.48
CA CYS A 130 -0.53 -3.40 1.28
C CYS A 130 -0.38 -4.92 1.15
N ASP A 131 0.74 -5.37 0.57
CA ASP A 131 1.04 -6.79 0.45
C ASP A 131 1.98 -7.22 1.57
N GLU A 132 1.48 -7.93 2.57
CA GLU A 132 2.20 -8.41 3.74
C GLU A 132 3.02 -7.30 4.44
N PRO A 133 2.37 -6.20 4.91
CA PRO A 133 3.07 -5.03 5.44
C PRO A 133 4.00 -5.35 6.60
N ASN A 134 3.66 -6.34 7.42
CA ASN A 134 4.39 -6.73 8.63
C ASN A 134 5.43 -7.81 8.41
N SER A 135 5.58 -8.30 7.17
CA SER A 135 6.55 -9.38 6.86
C SER A 135 7.97 -8.98 7.24
N GLY A 136 8.64 -9.83 8.05
CA GLY A 136 10.02 -9.65 8.46
C GLY A 136 10.24 -8.67 9.61
N LEU A 137 9.18 -8.21 10.27
CA LEU A 137 9.24 -7.35 11.45
C LEU A 137 9.02 -8.14 12.75
N ASP A 138 9.56 -7.62 13.84
CA ASP A 138 9.24 -8.09 15.18
C ASP A 138 7.80 -7.71 15.58
N PRO A 139 7.21 -8.40 16.59
CA PRO A 139 5.80 -8.17 16.94
C PRO A 139 5.47 -6.74 17.41
N VAL A 140 6.43 -6.02 18.01
CA VAL A 140 6.20 -4.65 18.47
C VAL A 140 6.16 -3.71 17.26
N THR A 141 7.15 -3.82 16.39
CA THR A 141 7.22 -3.02 15.15
C THR A 141 6.02 -3.32 14.24
N SER A 142 5.59 -4.59 14.13
CA SER A 142 4.41 -4.98 13.35
C SER A 142 3.15 -4.24 13.82
N ARG A 143 2.93 -4.20 15.13
CA ARG A 143 1.80 -3.48 15.71
C ARG A 143 1.84 -1.98 15.39
N LEU A 144 3.01 -1.36 15.47
CA LEU A 144 3.16 0.07 15.13
C LEU A 144 2.87 0.35 13.64
N ILE A 145 3.17 -0.59 12.75
CA ILE A 145 2.80 -0.48 11.32
C ILE A 145 1.29 -0.65 11.15
N ASP A 146 0.65 -1.58 11.86
CA ASP A 146 -0.81 -1.75 11.82
C ASP A 146 -1.53 -0.49 12.31
N GLU A 147 -1.12 0.06 13.45
CA GLU A 147 -1.67 1.32 14.00
C GLU A 147 -1.49 2.49 13.01
N LEU A 148 -0.32 2.60 12.38
CA LEU A 148 -0.04 3.61 11.37
C LEU A 148 -0.94 3.46 10.13
N LEU A 149 -1.12 2.24 9.62
CA LEU A 149 -2.00 1.99 8.46
C LEU A 149 -3.45 2.34 8.77
N LYS A 150 -3.92 2.04 9.99
CA LYS A 150 -5.25 2.41 10.45
C LYS A 150 -5.39 3.94 10.51
N GLN A 151 -4.46 4.63 11.17
CA GLN A 151 -4.45 6.09 11.26
C GLN A 151 -4.51 6.74 9.87
N ILE A 152 -3.63 6.34 8.96
CA ILE A 152 -3.59 6.86 7.58
C ILE A 152 -4.92 6.61 6.86
N THR A 153 -5.50 5.41 7.02
CA THR A 153 -6.79 5.07 6.41
C THR A 153 -7.89 6.02 6.86
N GLU A 154 -7.96 6.30 8.17
CA GLU A 154 -8.96 7.18 8.77
C GLU A 154 -8.71 8.67 8.41
N GLU A 155 -7.48 9.16 8.58
CA GLU A 155 -7.14 10.57 8.36
C GLU A 155 -7.27 11.01 6.90
N PHE A 156 -6.86 10.14 5.97
CA PHE A 156 -6.95 10.43 4.53
C PHE A 156 -8.27 9.99 3.92
N ASN A 157 -9.17 9.37 4.71
CA ASN A 157 -10.46 8.84 4.25
C ASN A 157 -10.32 7.96 3.00
N ILE A 158 -9.38 7.03 3.03
CA ILE A 158 -9.05 6.12 1.92
C ILE A 158 -9.54 4.69 2.20
N THR A 159 -9.67 3.89 1.15
CA THR A 159 -9.94 2.45 1.29
C THR A 159 -8.63 1.70 1.28
N THR A 160 -8.33 0.99 2.38
CA THR A 160 -7.08 0.20 2.49
C THR A 160 -7.36 -1.29 2.35
N ILE A 161 -6.65 -1.95 1.43
CA ILE A 161 -6.70 -3.39 1.19
C ILE A 161 -5.38 -4.00 1.64
N ILE A 162 -5.43 -4.87 2.65
CA ILE A 162 -4.25 -5.53 3.21
C ILE A 162 -4.31 -7.02 2.92
N ASN A 163 -3.29 -7.55 2.24
CA ASN A 163 -3.02 -8.98 2.23
C ASN A 163 -2.20 -9.33 3.45
N THR A 164 -2.64 -10.28 4.24
CA THR A 164 -1.89 -10.78 5.38
C THR A 164 -2.22 -12.24 5.69
N HIS A 165 -1.33 -12.91 6.37
CA HIS A 165 -1.58 -14.21 7.02
C HIS A 165 -1.59 -14.06 8.55
N ASP A 166 -1.36 -12.84 9.08
CA ASP A 166 -1.39 -12.56 10.50
C ASP A 166 -2.81 -12.21 10.96
N MET A 167 -3.40 -13.13 11.73
CA MET A 167 -4.75 -12.93 12.28
C MET A 167 -4.82 -11.79 13.29
N LYS A 168 -3.70 -11.43 13.91
CA LYS A 168 -3.65 -10.31 14.84
C LYS A 168 -3.90 -8.99 14.10
N THR A 169 -3.21 -8.74 12.99
CA THR A 169 -3.49 -7.60 12.09
C THR A 169 -4.99 -7.56 11.72
N VAL A 170 -5.57 -8.71 11.38
CA VAL A 170 -7.00 -8.78 11.00
C VAL A 170 -7.92 -8.32 12.13
N PHE A 171 -7.69 -8.78 13.36
CA PHE A 171 -8.53 -8.41 14.50
C PHE A 171 -8.28 -6.99 15.00
N ASP A 172 -7.05 -6.48 14.90
CA ASP A 172 -6.67 -5.17 15.42
C ASP A 172 -7.14 -4.01 14.52
N ILE A 173 -7.08 -4.20 13.17
CA ILE A 173 -7.34 -3.09 12.24
C ILE A 173 -8.31 -3.43 11.08
N GLY A 174 -8.77 -4.68 10.96
CA GLY A 174 -9.65 -5.07 9.86
C GLY A 174 -11.13 -4.77 10.13
N ASP A 175 -11.86 -4.38 9.08
CA ASP A 175 -13.33 -4.24 9.08
C ASP A 175 -13.98 -5.42 8.36
N ASP A 176 -13.58 -5.63 7.12
CA ASP A 176 -14.05 -6.69 6.23
C ASP A 176 -12.94 -7.69 5.92
N VAL A 177 -13.30 -8.95 5.78
CA VAL A 177 -12.34 -10.01 5.48
C VAL A 177 -12.80 -10.81 4.27
N ILE A 178 -11.84 -11.10 3.41
CA ILE A 178 -11.96 -12.06 2.31
C ILE A 178 -10.95 -13.18 2.57
N PHE A 179 -11.41 -14.42 2.69
CA PHE A 179 -10.57 -15.60 2.87
C PHE A 179 -10.33 -16.30 1.54
N ILE A 180 -9.08 -16.28 1.08
CA ILE A 180 -8.66 -16.94 -0.16
C ILE A 180 -7.98 -18.28 0.16
N HIS A 181 -8.51 -19.34 -0.43
CA HIS A 181 -7.95 -20.69 -0.36
C HIS A 181 -7.85 -21.32 -1.76
N LYS A 182 -6.66 -21.78 -2.14
CA LYS A 182 -6.37 -22.40 -3.46
C LYS A 182 -6.90 -21.59 -4.65
N GLY A 183 -6.79 -20.26 -4.57
CA GLY A 183 -7.22 -19.37 -5.64
C GLY A 183 -8.71 -19.01 -5.66
N SER A 184 -9.50 -19.54 -4.72
CA SER A 184 -10.94 -19.27 -4.61
C SER A 184 -11.25 -18.43 -3.36
N ASN A 185 -12.29 -17.59 -3.46
CA ASN A 185 -12.89 -16.95 -2.29
C ASN A 185 -13.77 -17.97 -1.56
N GLU A 186 -13.30 -18.47 -0.43
CA GLU A 186 -14.02 -19.46 0.38
C GLU A 186 -14.99 -18.80 1.38
N TRP A 187 -14.68 -17.59 1.81
CA TRP A 187 -15.53 -16.86 2.74
C TRP A 187 -15.24 -15.34 2.67
N SER A 188 -16.29 -14.56 2.85
CA SER A 188 -16.17 -13.11 3.04
C SER A 188 -17.20 -12.62 4.06
N GLY A 189 -16.83 -11.64 4.87
CA GLY A 189 -17.70 -11.09 5.92
C GLY A 189 -16.98 -10.07 6.79
N LYS A 190 -17.61 -9.67 7.87
CA LYS A 190 -17.02 -8.75 8.85
C LYS A 190 -16.06 -9.49 9.78
N VAL A 191 -15.02 -8.78 10.27
CA VAL A 191 -14.08 -9.33 11.25
C VAL A 191 -14.79 -9.88 12.49
N LYS A 192 -15.83 -9.20 12.98
CA LYS A 192 -16.66 -9.66 14.12
C LYS A 192 -17.38 -10.99 13.92
N ASP A 193 -17.53 -11.45 12.68
CA ASP A 193 -18.23 -12.69 12.33
C ASP A 193 -17.26 -13.88 12.22
N ILE A 194 -15.96 -13.66 12.37
CA ILE A 194 -14.93 -14.70 12.43
C ILE A 194 -15.08 -15.45 13.78
N LYS A 195 -15.27 -16.76 13.71
CA LYS A 195 -15.43 -17.65 14.88
C LYS A 195 -14.18 -18.47 15.12
#